data_fec88f62ba55769936ee8a69c104a9a2
#
_entry.id   fec88f62ba55769936ee8a69c104a9a2
#
_cell.length_a   1.000
_cell.length_b   1.000
_cell.length_c   1.000
_cell.angle_alpha   90.00
_cell.angle_beta   90.00
_cell.angle_gamma   90.00
#
_symmetry.space_group_name_H-M   'P 1'
#
loop_
_entity.id
_entity.type
_entity.pdbx_description
1 polymer ?
#
loop_
_entity_poly.entity_id
_entity_poly.type
_entity_poly.pdbx_seq_one_letter_code
_entity_poly.pdbx_strand_id
1 'polypeptide(L)'
;MYSLQHPQIDESFLQLNSKVEEVTTLLRSMIKPSEEEVEAATLKKETTAGGVTDDNFMVTKRPSDTSIKNDRFTFMRQVEVDQDERSKARLERERVAQNFRKLGNANYRQEKYENAIAMYSQAIENIKDSPVLYINRALCFIKLGNFKRAIIDCDFVLNKLDEKNLRSWLYRAMAYKSLNDEANYENCIKYVRKYHSKQMEFIDTFIEKMKVTL
;
A
#
# COMPACT_ATOMS: atom_id res chain seq x y z
N MET A 1 11.11 -10.30 42.99
CA MET A 1 12.13 -9.82 42.05
C MET A 1 11.95 -10.57 40.75
N TYR A 2 11.23 -9.98 39.78
CA TYR A 2 11.09 -10.56 38.43
C TYR A 2 12.16 -9.92 37.53
N SER A 3 13.15 -10.72 37.17
CA SER A 3 14.17 -10.35 36.20
C SER A 3 13.53 -10.21 34.83
N LEU A 4 13.49 -9.01 34.29
CA LEU A 4 13.18 -8.74 32.89
C LEU A 4 14.33 -9.28 32.04
N GLN A 5 14.17 -10.47 31.50
CA GLN A 5 15.06 -10.98 30.44
C GLN A 5 14.77 -10.16 29.17
N HIS A 6 15.74 -9.36 28.75
CA HIS A 6 15.73 -8.75 27.43
C HIS A 6 15.73 -9.87 26.36
N PRO A 7 14.91 -9.73 25.29
CA PRO A 7 14.97 -10.68 24.19
C PRO A 7 16.39 -10.68 23.63
N GLN A 8 17.00 -11.87 23.55
CA GLN A 8 18.30 -12.06 22.93
C GLN A 8 18.16 -11.57 21.47
N ILE A 9 18.99 -10.60 21.12
CA ILE A 9 19.10 -10.11 19.75
C ILE A 9 19.77 -11.23 18.97
N ASP A 10 19.04 -11.81 18.02
CA ASP A 10 19.47 -12.93 17.20
C ASP A 10 20.69 -12.52 16.36
N GLU A 11 21.74 -13.35 16.29
CA GLU A 11 22.94 -13.07 15.49
C GLU A 11 22.63 -12.79 14.02
N SER A 12 21.56 -13.40 13.50
CA SER A 12 21.05 -13.13 12.17
C SER A 12 20.57 -11.68 11.97
N PHE A 13 20.03 -11.03 13.01
CA PHE A 13 19.62 -9.62 12.99
C PHE A 13 20.85 -8.68 12.97
N LEU A 14 21.92 -9.01 13.68
CA LEU A 14 23.18 -8.25 13.64
C LEU A 14 23.86 -8.34 12.29
N GLN A 15 23.83 -9.52 11.63
CA GLN A 15 24.33 -9.69 10.27
C GLN A 15 23.53 -8.90 9.24
N LEU A 16 22.22 -8.74 9.43
CA LEU A 16 21.36 -7.95 8.55
C LEU A 16 21.71 -6.45 8.66
N ASN A 17 21.92 -5.95 9.87
CA ASN A 17 22.34 -4.56 10.12
C ASN A 17 23.71 -4.25 9.53
N SER A 18 24.68 -5.19 9.63
CA SER A 18 26.00 -5.07 9.00
C SER A 18 25.89 -4.92 7.48
N LYS A 19 25.04 -5.69 6.81
CA LYS A 19 24.81 -5.58 5.36
C LYS A 19 24.13 -4.24 4.98
N VAL A 20 23.24 -3.73 5.82
CA VAL A 20 22.61 -2.42 5.60
C VAL A 20 23.65 -1.30 5.71
N GLU A 21 24.57 -1.39 6.66
CA GLU A 21 25.67 -0.43 6.79
C GLU A 21 26.63 -0.48 5.61
N GLU A 22 26.95 -1.67 5.09
CA GLU A 22 27.76 -1.83 3.87
C GLU A 22 27.09 -1.17 2.65
N VAL A 23 25.80 -1.41 2.44
CA VAL A 23 25.02 -0.79 1.35
C VAL A 23 24.95 0.73 1.52
N THR A 24 24.71 1.24 2.73
CA THR A 24 24.67 2.69 2.98
C THR A 24 26.01 3.37 2.79
N THR A 25 27.13 2.68 3.12
CA THR A 25 28.50 3.20 2.88
C THR A 25 28.81 3.22 1.38
N LEU A 26 28.37 2.22 0.66
CA LEU A 26 28.53 2.12 -0.79
C LEU A 26 27.70 3.19 -1.53
N LEU A 27 26.47 3.43 -1.10
CA LEU A 27 25.63 4.52 -1.60
C LEU A 27 26.25 5.89 -1.30
N ARG A 28 26.81 6.10 -0.10
CA ARG A 28 27.51 7.35 0.24
C ARG A 28 28.75 7.58 -0.60
N SER A 29 29.51 6.52 -0.94
CA SER A 29 30.67 6.64 -1.82
C SER A 29 30.29 6.98 -3.26
N MET A 30 29.10 6.53 -3.72
CA MET A 30 28.57 6.86 -5.05
C MET A 30 27.99 8.28 -5.14
N ILE A 31 27.60 8.88 -4.01
CA ILE A 31 27.01 10.23 -3.93
C ILE A 31 28.09 11.32 -3.69
N LYS A 32 29.32 10.94 -3.32
CA LYS A 32 30.41 11.91 -3.20
C LYS A 32 30.74 12.46 -4.59
N PRO A 33 30.57 13.77 -4.84
CA PRO A 33 31.02 14.36 -6.09
C PRO A 33 32.53 14.12 -6.25
N SER A 34 32.97 13.82 -7.46
CA SER A 34 34.40 13.68 -7.76
C SER A 34 35.12 15.00 -7.42
N GLU A 35 36.39 14.90 -7.01
CA GLU A 35 37.17 16.11 -6.65
C GLU A 35 37.16 17.17 -7.76
N GLU A 36 37.05 16.76 -9.02
CA GLU A 36 36.90 17.64 -10.18
C GLU A 36 35.59 18.46 -10.19
N GLU A 37 34.47 17.89 -9.64
CA GLU A 37 33.19 18.63 -9.53
C GLU A 37 33.23 19.67 -8.39
N VAL A 38 34.00 19.40 -7.33
CA VAL A 38 34.21 20.35 -6.22
C VAL A 38 35.09 21.53 -6.65
N GLU A 39 36.15 21.31 -7.44
CA GLU A 39 36.96 22.36 -8.01
C GLU A 39 36.17 23.24 -8.99
N ALA A 40 35.34 22.65 -9.85
CA ALA A 40 34.47 23.38 -10.76
C ALA A 40 33.40 24.23 -10.03
N ALA A 41 32.94 23.81 -8.87
CA ALA A 41 31.99 24.53 -8.04
C ALA A 41 32.64 25.68 -7.25
N THR A 42 33.91 25.54 -6.83
CA THR A 42 34.69 26.58 -6.16
C THR A 42 35.15 27.68 -7.14
N LEU A 43 35.58 27.31 -8.34
CA LEU A 43 35.94 28.29 -9.38
C LEU A 43 34.76 29.19 -9.80
N LYS A 44 33.52 28.68 -9.75
CA LYS A 44 32.32 29.48 -10.04
C LYS A 44 31.92 30.44 -8.89
N LYS A 45 32.42 30.24 -7.69
CA LYS A 45 32.15 31.11 -6.53
C LYS A 45 33.13 32.30 -6.41
N GLU A 46 34.34 32.17 -6.92
CA GLU A 46 35.34 33.26 -6.84
C GLU A 46 35.15 34.34 -7.89
N THR A 47 34.37 34.11 -8.93
CA THR A 47 34.14 35.10 -10.01
C THR A 47 32.93 36.03 -9.77
N THR A 48 32.24 35.92 -8.63
CA THR A 48 31.05 36.75 -8.32
C THR A 48 31.23 37.73 -7.16
N ALA A 49 32.47 37.92 -6.66
CA ALA A 49 32.78 38.93 -5.63
C ALA A 49 33.55 40.10 -6.23
N GLY A 50 32.85 40.98 -6.92
CA GLY A 50 33.48 42.20 -7.44
C GLY A 50 32.48 43.19 -8.07
N GLY A 51 32.09 44.22 -7.31
CA GLY A 51 31.61 45.48 -7.91
C GLY A 51 30.09 45.72 -7.86
N VAL A 52 29.66 46.40 -6.82
CA VAL A 52 28.46 47.24 -6.82
C VAL A 52 28.72 48.44 -7.67
N THR A 53 28.04 48.59 -8.81
CA THR A 53 27.78 49.89 -9.46
C THR A 53 26.34 49.86 -9.97
N ASP A 54 25.65 50.94 -9.64
CA ASP A 54 24.27 51.26 -9.99
C ASP A 54 24.00 51.28 -11.51
N ASP A 55 22.71 51.07 -11.80
CA ASP A 55 22.07 51.42 -13.08
C ASP A 55 22.41 50.54 -14.30
N ASN A 56 21.72 49.38 -14.38
CA ASN A 56 21.15 48.97 -15.64
C ASN A 56 20.06 47.93 -15.41
N PHE A 57 18.81 48.36 -15.48
CA PHE A 57 17.66 47.50 -15.63
C PHE A 57 17.77 46.78 -16.98
N MET A 58 18.57 45.72 -17.03
CA MET A 58 18.65 44.84 -18.18
C MET A 58 17.30 44.14 -18.30
N VAL A 59 16.47 44.62 -19.22
CA VAL A 59 15.37 43.88 -19.78
C VAL A 59 15.95 42.57 -20.31
N THR A 60 15.86 41.51 -19.51
CA THR A 60 16.18 40.16 -19.96
C THR A 60 15.31 39.87 -21.16
N LYS A 61 15.92 39.79 -22.35
CA LYS A 61 15.24 39.37 -23.58
C LYS A 61 14.44 38.11 -23.27
N ARG A 62 13.11 38.15 -23.45
CA ARG A 62 12.27 36.97 -23.37
C ARG A 62 12.90 35.90 -24.27
N PRO A 63 13.06 34.65 -23.80
CA PRO A 63 13.56 33.58 -24.65
C PRO A 63 12.72 33.54 -25.93
N SER A 64 13.40 33.40 -27.08
CA SER A 64 12.74 33.35 -28.38
C SER A 64 11.62 32.30 -28.36
N ASP A 65 10.50 32.54 -29.03
CA ASP A 65 9.34 31.65 -29.08
C ASP A 65 9.68 30.20 -29.46
N THR A 66 10.80 29.99 -30.14
CA THR A 66 11.32 28.65 -30.49
C THR A 66 11.86 27.90 -29.26
N SER A 67 12.51 28.57 -28.30
CA SER A 67 12.98 28.00 -27.05
C SER A 67 11.79 27.55 -26.18
N ILE A 68 10.77 28.39 -26.06
CA ILE A 68 9.57 28.10 -25.28
C ILE A 68 8.81 26.87 -25.85
N LYS A 69 8.76 26.77 -27.19
CA LYS A 69 8.11 25.61 -27.85
C LYS A 69 8.87 24.29 -27.61
N ASN A 70 10.20 24.37 -27.65
CA ASN A 70 11.05 23.21 -27.39
C ASN A 70 10.95 22.76 -25.92
N ASP A 71 10.95 23.68 -24.96
CA ASP A 71 10.80 23.39 -23.53
C ASP A 71 9.44 22.76 -23.24
N ARG A 72 8.36 23.30 -23.85
CA ARG A 72 7.02 22.74 -23.71
C ARG A 72 6.92 21.35 -24.30
N PHE A 73 7.49 21.09 -25.47
CA PHE A 73 7.49 19.78 -26.10
C PHE A 73 8.31 18.77 -25.28
N THR A 74 9.47 19.17 -24.82
CA THR A 74 10.33 18.34 -23.97
C THR A 74 9.63 17.99 -22.64
N PHE A 75 8.98 19.00 -22.03
CA PHE A 75 8.18 18.78 -20.82
C PHE A 75 7.02 17.81 -21.05
N MET A 76 6.24 17.98 -22.12
CA MET A 76 5.13 17.08 -22.45
C MET A 76 5.62 15.65 -22.67
N ARG A 77 6.71 15.48 -23.39
CA ARG A 77 7.33 14.17 -23.60
C ARG A 77 7.79 13.52 -22.29
N GLN A 78 8.38 14.31 -21.39
CA GLN A 78 8.80 13.81 -20.07
C GLN A 78 7.58 13.36 -19.25
N VAL A 79 6.48 14.10 -19.26
CA VAL A 79 5.23 13.72 -18.59
C VAL A 79 4.66 12.41 -19.14
N GLU A 80 4.70 12.21 -20.46
CA GLU A 80 4.26 10.97 -21.11
C GLU A 80 5.14 9.77 -20.67
N VAL A 81 6.47 9.94 -20.67
CA VAL A 81 7.41 8.89 -20.22
C VAL A 81 7.17 8.56 -18.74
N ASP A 82 7.02 9.57 -17.89
CA ASP A 82 6.72 9.36 -16.46
C ASP A 82 5.39 8.63 -16.24
N GLN A 83 4.38 8.89 -17.08
CA GLN A 83 3.09 8.21 -17.03
C GLN A 83 3.22 6.73 -17.42
N ASP A 84 3.99 6.42 -18.46
CA ASP A 84 4.26 5.04 -18.88
C ASP A 84 5.03 4.26 -17.82
N GLU A 85 6.04 4.87 -17.21
CA GLU A 85 6.81 4.25 -16.12
C GLU A 85 5.93 3.96 -14.89
N ARG A 86 5.07 4.92 -14.50
CA ARG A 86 4.10 4.73 -13.41
C ARG A 86 3.12 3.60 -13.71
N SER A 87 2.65 3.51 -14.97
CA SER A 87 1.74 2.47 -15.41
C SER A 87 2.39 1.09 -15.37
N LYS A 88 3.65 0.97 -15.85
CA LYS A 88 4.44 -0.27 -15.76
C LYS A 88 4.69 -0.68 -14.31
N ALA A 89 5.09 0.26 -13.46
CA ALA A 89 5.31 0.02 -12.04
C ALA A 89 4.03 -0.42 -11.31
N ARG A 90 2.86 0.13 -11.68
CA ARG A 90 1.57 -0.29 -11.17
C ARG A 90 1.27 -1.74 -11.58
N LEU A 91 1.42 -2.06 -12.87
CA LEU A 91 1.18 -3.39 -13.39
C LEU A 91 2.05 -4.46 -12.71
N GLU A 92 3.32 -4.14 -12.44
CA GLU A 92 4.21 -5.07 -11.72
C GLU A 92 3.76 -5.27 -10.27
N ARG A 93 3.36 -4.21 -9.56
CA ARG A 93 2.77 -4.35 -8.21
C ARG A 93 1.50 -5.20 -8.24
N GLU A 94 0.65 -5.06 -9.25
CA GLU A 94 -0.55 -5.88 -9.43
C GLU A 94 -0.19 -7.35 -9.63
N ARG A 95 0.83 -7.63 -10.44
CA ARG A 95 1.33 -8.99 -10.66
C ARG A 95 1.85 -9.62 -9.37
N VAL A 96 2.65 -8.89 -8.60
CA VAL A 96 3.17 -9.34 -7.30
C VAL A 96 2.03 -9.60 -6.32
N ALA A 97 1.08 -8.68 -6.19
CA ALA A 97 -0.09 -8.86 -5.33
C ALA A 97 -0.95 -10.07 -5.73
N GLN A 98 -1.12 -10.31 -7.03
CA GLN A 98 -1.83 -11.49 -7.52
C GLN A 98 -1.12 -12.80 -7.14
N ASN A 99 0.21 -12.83 -7.16
CA ASN A 99 0.97 -14.00 -6.72
C ASN A 99 0.78 -14.25 -5.22
N PHE A 100 0.89 -13.22 -4.38
CA PHE A 100 0.61 -13.34 -2.95
C PHE A 100 -0.85 -13.76 -2.68
N ARG A 101 -1.81 -13.26 -3.44
CA ARG A 101 -3.21 -13.69 -3.35
C ARG A 101 -3.36 -15.18 -3.65
N LYS A 102 -2.70 -15.69 -4.70
CA LYS A 102 -2.73 -17.12 -5.05
C LYS A 102 -2.14 -17.97 -3.92
N LEU A 103 -1.00 -17.55 -3.33
CA LEU A 103 -0.37 -18.22 -2.19
C LEU A 103 -1.27 -18.17 -0.96
N GLY A 104 -1.90 -17.03 -0.68
CA GLY A 104 -2.89 -16.89 0.40
C GLY A 104 -4.07 -17.84 0.23
N ASN A 105 -4.62 -17.93 -0.99
CA ASN A 105 -5.70 -18.87 -1.30
C ASN A 105 -5.27 -20.34 -1.13
N ALA A 106 -4.03 -20.69 -1.48
CA ALA A 106 -3.50 -22.04 -1.30
C ALA A 106 -3.36 -22.38 0.20
N ASN A 107 -2.80 -21.45 1.00
CA ASN A 107 -2.70 -21.62 2.45
C ASN A 107 -4.08 -21.72 3.12
N TYR A 108 -5.06 -20.92 2.66
CA TYR A 108 -6.44 -21.01 3.16
C TYR A 108 -7.06 -22.38 2.94
N ARG A 109 -6.88 -22.98 1.76
CA ARG A 109 -7.37 -24.34 1.46
C ARG A 109 -6.69 -25.42 2.29
N GLN A 110 -5.46 -25.16 2.76
CA GLN A 110 -4.73 -26.04 3.67
C GLN A 110 -5.04 -25.75 5.16
N GLU A 111 -6.03 -24.89 5.42
CA GLU A 111 -6.42 -24.45 6.78
C GLU A 111 -5.31 -23.72 7.55
N LYS A 112 -4.23 -23.33 6.89
CA LYS A 112 -3.13 -22.53 7.45
C LYS A 112 -3.49 -21.04 7.43
N TYR A 113 -4.46 -20.67 8.28
CA TYR A 113 -5.07 -19.34 8.22
C TYR A 113 -4.09 -18.21 8.58
N GLU A 114 -3.16 -18.42 9.49
CA GLU A 114 -2.13 -17.44 9.85
C GLU A 114 -1.20 -17.13 8.67
N ASN A 115 -0.72 -18.17 7.98
CA ASN A 115 0.09 -18.01 6.78
C ASN A 115 -0.71 -17.33 5.65
N ALA A 116 -1.98 -17.65 5.50
CA ALA A 116 -2.85 -16.99 4.53
C ALA A 116 -2.99 -15.49 4.83
N ILE A 117 -3.15 -15.10 6.10
CA ILE A 117 -3.20 -13.70 6.54
C ILE A 117 -1.90 -12.97 6.20
N ALA A 118 -0.74 -13.58 6.44
CA ALA A 118 0.55 -13.00 6.08
C ALA A 118 0.65 -12.76 4.57
N MET A 119 0.26 -13.72 3.74
CA MET A 119 0.29 -13.58 2.27
C MET A 119 -0.68 -12.49 1.78
N TYR A 120 -1.92 -12.44 2.30
CA TYR A 120 -2.85 -11.37 1.94
C TYR A 120 -2.37 -10.00 2.41
N SER A 121 -1.71 -9.91 3.56
CA SER A 121 -1.12 -8.64 4.04
C SER A 121 -0.03 -8.13 3.12
N GLN A 122 0.88 -9.00 2.66
CA GLN A 122 1.88 -8.67 1.65
C GLN A 122 1.25 -8.24 0.32
N ALA A 123 0.15 -8.88 -0.09
CA ALA A 123 -0.59 -8.45 -1.27
C ALA A 123 -1.18 -7.04 -1.10
N ILE A 124 -1.72 -6.71 0.07
CA ILE A 124 -2.29 -5.40 0.41
C ILE A 124 -1.22 -4.31 0.45
N GLU A 125 -0.01 -4.60 0.91
CA GLU A 125 1.12 -3.65 0.87
C GLU A 125 1.45 -3.21 -0.56
N ASN A 126 1.35 -4.14 -1.52
CA ASN A 126 1.57 -3.84 -2.93
C ASN A 126 0.38 -3.12 -3.57
N ILE A 127 -0.87 -3.51 -3.24
CA ILE A 127 -2.10 -2.92 -3.79
C ILE A 127 -3.13 -2.74 -2.68
N LYS A 128 -3.43 -1.48 -2.37
CA LYS A 128 -4.36 -1.11 -1.30
C LYS A 128 -5.82 -0.97 -1.75
N ASP A 129 -6.07 -0.92 -3.05
CA ASP A 129 -7.37 -0.63 -3.65
C ASP A 129 -8.15 -1.90 -4.11
N SER A 130 -7.70 -3.08 -3.72
CA SER A 130 -8.35 -4.35 -4.05
C SER A 130 -9.25 -4.88 -2.92
N PRO A 131 -10.58 -4.80 -3.01
CA PRO A 131 -11.49 -5.29 -1.98
C PRO A 131 -11.31 -6.77 -1.67
N VAL A 132 -11.00 -7.56 -2.68
CA VAL A 132 -10.88 -9.03 -2.57
C VAL A 132 -9.81 -9.45 -1.57
N LEU A 133 -8.71 -8.71 -1.45
CA LEU A 133 -7.62 -9.02 -0.54
C LEU A 133 -8.05 -8.87 0.93
N TYR A 134 -8.71 -7.78 1.25
CA TYR A 134 -9.25 -7.52 2.59
C TYR A 134 -10.34 -8.53 2.97
N ILE A 135 -11.24 -8.85 2.03
CA ILE A 135 -12.33 -9.81 2.25
C ILE A 135 -11.77 -11.21 2.54
N ASN A 136 -10.75 -11.65 1.79
CA ASN A 136 -10.12 -12.94 2.00
C ASN A 136 -9.37 -12.98 3.34
N ARG A 137 -8.70 -11.87 3.72
CA ARG A 137 -8.04 -11.75 5.02
C ARG A 137 -9.04 -11.74 6.17
N ALA A 138 -10.14 -11.00 6.02
CA ALA A 138 -11.24 -10.99 6.99
C ALA A 138 -11.82 -12.39 7.22
N LEU A 139 -12.00 -13.17 6.16
CA LEU A 139 -12.45 -14.56 6.27
C LEU A 139 -11.47 -15.42 7.07
N CYS A 140 -10.16 -15.26 6.88
CA CYS A 140 -9.14 -15.94 7.69
C CYS A 140 -9.21 -15.52 9.16
N PHE A 141 -9.41 -14.23 9.45
CA PHE A 141 -9.60 -13.75 10.82
C PHE A 141 -10.85 -14.34 11.47
N ILE A 142 -11.94 -14.49 10.73
CA ILE A 142 -13.16 -15.16 11.25
C ILE A 142 -12.86 -16.61 11.61
N LYS A 143 -12.14 -17.34 10.76
CA LYS A 143 -11.76 -18.76 11.01
C LYS A 143 -10.86 -18.92 12.25
N LEU A 144 -10.05 -17.91 12.56
CA LEU A 144 -9.22 -17.88 13.77
C LEU A 144 -9.93 -17.30 15.02
N GLY A 145 -11.20 -16.92 14.92
CA GLY A 145 -11.92 -16.28 16.02
C GLY A 145 -11.54 -14.79 16.26
N ASN A 146 -10.75 -14.20 15.40
CA ASN A 146 -10.31 -12.79 15.51
C ASN A 146 -11.35 -11.82 14.92
N PHE A 147 -12.58 -11.86 15.42
CA PHE A 147 -13.74 -11.17 14.84
C PHE A 147 -13.55 -9.64 14.74
N LYS A 148 -12.91 -9.01 15.74
CA LYS A 148 -12.65 -7.56 15.72
C LYS A 148 -11.79 -7.14 14.53
N ARG A 149 -10.75 -7.91 14.21
CA ARG A 149 -9.89 -7.64 13.03
C ARG A 149 -10.64 -7.88 11.73
N ALA A 150 -11.48 -8.90 11.67
CA ALA A 150 -12.33 -9.15 10.51
C ALA A 150 -13.29 -7.98 10.24
N ILE A 151 -13.89 -7.40 11.29
CA ILE A 151 -14.77 -6.23 11.16
C ILE A 151 -14.00 -5.04 10.60
N ILE A 152 -12.78 -4.76 11.08
CA ILE A 152 -11.95 -3.66 10.58
C ILE A 152 -11.68 -3.80 9.08
N ASP A 153 -11.32 -4.99 8.60
CA ASP A 153 -11.09 -5.23 7.18
C ASP A 153 -12.38 -5.06 6.35
N CYS A 154 -13.52 -5.57 6.85
CA CYS A 154 -14.81 -5.39 6.20
C CYS A 154 -15.24 -3.92 6.17
N ASP A 155 -15.05 -3.17 7.27
CA ASP A 155 -15.36 -1.74 7.36
C ASP A 155 -14.49 -0.92 6.40
N PHE A 156 -13.20 -1.28 6.25
CA PHE A 156 -12.34 -0.63 5.28
C PHE A 156 -12.88 -0.80 3.85
N VAL A 157 -13.30 -2.02 3.49
CA VAL A 157 -13.89 -2.27 2.16
C VAL A 157 -15.16 -1.46 1.97
N LEU A 158 -16.09 -1.50 2.93
CA LEU A 158 -17.39 -0.85 2.82
C LEU A 158 -17.31 0.67 2.82
N ASN A 159 -16.36 1.26 3.57
CA ASN A 159 -16.24 2.70 3.69
C ASN A 159 -15.33 3.34 2.63
N LYS A 160 -14.37 2.61 2.06
CA LYS A 160 -13.32 3.18 1.21
C LYS A 160 -13.29 2.62 -0.21
N LEU A 161 -13.71 1.38 -0.42
CA LEU A 161 -13.54 0.69 -1.69
C LEU A 161 -14.89 0.40 -2.38
N ASP A 162 -15.80 -0.28 -1.70
CA ASP A 162 -17.07 -0.73 -2.28
C ASP A 162 -18.14 -0.87 -1.20
N GLU A 163 -18.95 0.17 -1.03
CA GLU A 163 -20.06 0.22 -0.06
C GLU A 163 -21.08 -0.91 -0.25
N LYS A 164 -21.27 -1.36 -1.49
CA LYS A 164 -22.25 -2.39 -1.84
C LYS A 164 -21.70 -3.81 -1.88
N ASN A 165 -20.49 -4.05 -1.37
CA ASN A 165 -19.87 -5.36 -1.44
C ASN A 165 -20.62 -6.40 -0.58
N LEU A 166 -21.28 -7.34 -1.23
CA LEU A 166 -22.07 -8.37 -0.55
C LEU A 166 -21.27 -9.20 0.45
N ARG A 167 -20.07 -9.64 0.05
CA ARG A 167 -19.25 -10.52 0.91
C ARG A 167 -18.77 -9.78 2.15
N SER A 168 -18.41 -8.51 2.02
CA SER A 168 -17.99 -7.68 3.16
C SER A 168 -19.13 -7.52 4.17
N TRP A 169 -20.34 -7.23 3.71
CA TRP A 169 -21.51 -7.16 4.59
C TRP A 169 -21.81 -8.49 5.29
N LEU A 170 -21.75 -9.61 4.56
CA LEU A 170 -22.02 -10.94 5.13
C LEU A 170 -20.95 -11.38 6.14
N TYR A 171 -19.67 -11.14 5.86
CA TYR A 171 -18.58 -11.50 6.79
C TYR A 171 -18.59 -10.59 8.02
N ARG A 172 -18.92 -9.32 7.86
CA ARG A 172 -19.15 -8.40 8.96
C ARG A 172 -20.31 -8.87 9.85
N ALA A 173 -21.44 -9.27 9.26
CA ALA A 173 -22.57 -9.83 9.97
C ALA A 173 -22.17 -11.10 10.75
N MET A 174 -21.42 -12.02 10.13
CA MET A 174 -20.90 -13.21 10.79
C MET A 174 -20.02 -12.86 11.99
N ALA A 175 -19.12 -11.88 11.86
CA ALA A 175 -18.26 -11.48 12.96
C ALA A 175 -19.05 -10.84 14.12
N TYR A 176 -20.05 -10.00 13.85
CA TYR A 176 -20.92 -9.45 14.89
C TYR A 176 -21.77 -10.50 15.58
N LYS A 177 -22.30 -11.48 14.83
CA LYS A 177 -23.04 -12.59 15.38
C LYS A 177 -22.19 -13.42 16.36
N SER A 178 -20.93 -13.69 15.98
CA SER A 178 -19.96 -14.40 16.84
C SER A 178 -19.55 -13.60 18.08
N LEU A 179 -19.69 -12.29 18.05
CA LEU A 179 -19.46 -11.40 19.21
C LEU A 179 -20.73 -11.20 20.07
N ASN A 180 -21.85 -11.84 19.73
CA ASN A 180 -23.17 -11.63 20.34
C ASN A 180 -23.69 -10.19 20.24
N ASP A 181 -23.26 -9.44 19.22
CA ASP A 181 -23.73 -8.09 18.94
C ASP A 181 -24.90 -8.16 17.92
N GLU A 182 -26.08 -8.46 18.46
CA GLU A 182 -27.28 -8.65 17.64
C GLU A 182 -27.72 -7.37 16.91
N ALA A 183 -27.53 -6.21 17.53
CA ALA A 183 -27.95 -4.93 16.94
C ALA A 183 -27.17 -4.63 15.64
N ASN A 184 -25.85 -4.79 15.67
CA ASN A 184 -25.02 -4.58 14.49
C ASN A 184 -25.18 -5.71 13.46
N TYR A 185 -25.43 -6.93 13.89
CA TYR A 185 -25.77 -8.04 13.02
C TYR A 185 -27.04 -7.75 12.20
N GLU A 186 -28.15 -7.37 12.87
CA GLU A 186 -29.41 -7.04 12.19
C GLU A 186 -29.27 -5.87 11.21
N ASN A 187 -28.49 -4.84 11.59
CA ASN A 187 -28.19 -3.75 10.70
C ASN A 187 -27.48 -4.24 9.42
N CYS A 188 -26.48 -5.11 9.55
CA CYS A 188 -25.78 -5.67 8.39
C CYS A 188 -26.75 -6.43 7.48
N ILE A 189 -27.61 -7.29 8.04
CA ILE A 189 -28.58 -8.05 7.26
C ILE A 189 -29.59 -7.14 6.56
N LYS A 190 -30.05 -6.08 7.23
CA LYS A 190 -30.93 -5.08 6.64
C LYS A 190 -30.30 -4.42 5.41
N TYR A 191 -29.02 -4.03 5.51
CA TYR A 191 -28.29 -3.44 4.38
C TYR A 191 -28.07 -4.45 3.24
N VAL A 192 -27.69 -5.69 3.56
CA VAL A 192 -27.54 -6.76 2.56
C VAL A 192 -28.82 -6.94 1.76
N ARG A 193 -29.97 -7.06 2.41
CA ARG A 193 -31.27 -7.23 1.76
C ARG A 193 -31.66 -6.02 0.92
N LYS A 194 -31.32 -4.79 1.38
CA LYS A 194 -31.58 -3.56 0.66
C LYS A 194 -30.79 -3.47 -0.66
N TYR A 195 -29.51 -3.77 -0.62
CA TYR A 195 -28.62 -3.60 -1.80
C TYR A 195 -28.62 -4.80 -2.75
N HIS A 196 -28.94 -6.00 -2.26
CA HIS A 196 -28.81 -7.26 -3.00
C HIS A 196 -30.13 -8.03 -3.08
N SER A 197 -31.24 -7.34 -3.33
CA SER A 197 -32.58 -7.96 -3.45
C SER A 197 -32.67 -9.07 -4.48
N LYS A 198 -31.84 -9.05 -5.52
CA LYS A 198 -31.78 -10.09 -6.56
C LYS A 198 -31.09 -11.40 -6.12
N GLN A 199 -30.40 -11.39 -4.99
CA GLN A 199 -29.61 -12.53 -4.49
C GLN A 199 -30.12 -13.04 -3.13
N MET A 200 -31.42 -12.88 -2.88
CA MET A 200 -32.02 -13.23 -1.59
C MET A 200 -31.83 -14.69 -1.21
N GLU A 201 -32.01 -15.60 -2.16
CA GLU A 201 -31.82 -17.04 -1.94
C GLU A 201 -30.41 -17.38 -1.44
N PHE A 202 -29.39 -16.78 -2.05
CA PHE A 202 -28.00 -16.93 -1.61
C PHE A 202 -27.79 -16.34 -0.21
N ILE A 203 -28.36 -15.18 0.07
CA ILE A 203 -28.25 -14.50 1.37
C ILE A 203 -28.88 -15.36 2.46
N ASP A 204 -30.10 -15.88 2.25
CA ASP A 204 -30.80 -16.69 3.22
C ASP A 204 -30.09 -18.01 3.46
N THR A 205 -29.59 -18.67 2.41
CA THR A 205 -28.75 -19.87 2.54
C THR A 205 -27.46 -19.59 3.34
N PHE A 206 -26.86 -18.45 3.15
CA PHE A 206 -25.65 -18.06 3.89
C PHE A 206 -25.98 -17.83 5.38
N ILE A 207 -27.08 -17.15 5.67
CA ILE A 207 -27.55 -16.88 7.04
C ILE A 207 -27.88 -18.19 7.77
N GLU A 208 -28.51 -19.15 7.11
CA GLU A 208 -28.78 -20.47 7.70
C GLU A 208 -27.50 -21.24 8.00
N LYS A 209 -26.54 -21.25 7.07
CA LYS A 209 -25.22 -21.85 7.31
C LYS A 209 -24.48 -21.22 8.48
N MET A 210 -24.58 -19.90 8.66
CA MET A 210 -24.01 -19.22 9.83
C MET A 210 -24.60 -19.72 11.14
N LYS A 211 -25.92 -19.95 11.20
CA LYS A 211 -26.61 -20.43 12.41
C LYS A 211 -26.16 -21.83 12.82
N VAL A 212 -25.75 -22.64 11.86
CA VAL A 212 -25.30 -24.03 12.09
C VAL A 212 -23.81 -24.07 12.46
N THR A 213 -23.03 -23.09 12.05
CA THR A 213 -21.56 -23.09 12.23
C THR A 213 -21.10 -22.33 13.49
N LEU A 214 -21.98 -21.56 14.10
CA LEU A 214 -21.79 -20.81 15.35
C LEU A 214 -22.57 -21.46 16.49
#